data_e27459945d13e334b8c7bb38dc86a230
#
_entry.id   e27459945d13e334b8c7bb38dc86a230
#
_cell.length_a   1.000
_cell.length_b   1.000
_cell.length_c   1.000
_cell.angle_alpha   90.00
_cell.angle_beta   90.00
_cell.angle_gamma   90.00
#
_symmetry.space_group_name_H-M   'P 1'
#
loop_
_entity.id
_entity.type
_entity.pdbx_description
1 polymer ?
#
loop_
_entity_poly.entity_id
_entity_poly.type
_entity_poly.pdbx_seq_one_letter_code
_entity_poly.pdbx_strand_id
1 'polypeptide(L)'
;MKWPNKRDDEESTSPDRPVLIHALDGFLTAGAAPRLAASQLRTGKGEVVRRFDLDELYDFRARRPFITFQSDHYQDYEDPSLDILLEHDQAGTPYLLLAGPEPDFRWESFIDGIGEVVEEFDVPLTLGLGAVPMGVPHTRPAMITAHGSRPELVDRKNLWSAEVRVPSSVQSLLEYRFAQRGIDAAGYVVHVPHYLAQVDYPTAAVALLDAVVDRLGLQLDYDSLRAAQGEAIAEIEQQIADQDGENVLSGLEEQYDAFTRGAAQSLLAEDESIPSGDELADQFEKFLARQRKNDER
;
A
#
# COMPACT_ATOMS: atom_id res chain seq x y z
N MET A 1 -1.91 -36.76 -5.26
CA MET A 1 -1.97 -36.96 -3.81
C MET A 1 -3.08 -36.08 -3.28
N LYS A 2 -4.14 -36.63 -2.71
CA LYS A 2 -5.33 -35.85 -2.28
C LYS A 2 -5.06 -35.31 -0.87
N TRP A 3 -5.11 -33.99 -0.71
CA TRP A 3 -5.09 -33.33 0.58
C TRP A 3 -6.46 -33.45 1.25
N PRO A 4 -6.54 -33.64 2.56
CA PRO A 4 -7.81 -33.67 3.28
C PRO A 4 -8.30 -32.23 3.48
N ASN A 5 -9.51 -31.95 2.98
CA ASN A 5 -10.31 -30.79 3.33
C ASN A 5 -10.68 -30.86 4.82
N LYS A 6 -10.14 -29.96 5.62
CA LYS A 6 -10.59 -29.74 6.99
C LYS A 6 -10.50 -28.25 7.30
N ARG A 7 -11.57 -27.54 6.97
CA ARG A 7 -11.89 -26.25 7.58
C ARG A 7 -13.40 -26.17 7.70
N ASP A 8 -13.89 -26.51 8.87
CA ASP A 8 -15.19 -26.06 9.36
C ASP A 8 -14.89 -25.32 10.67
N ASP A 9 -15.44 -24.11 10.73
CA ASP A 9 -15.84 -23.34 11.89
C ASP A 9 -14.83 -22.49 12.66
N GLU A 10 -15.17 -21.18 12.66
CA GLU A 10 -14.76 -20.11 13.60
C GLU A 10 -13.28 -19.73 13.57
N GLU A 11 -12.92 -18.82 12.67
CA GLU A 11 -11.67 -18.05 12.73
C GLU A 11 -11.66 -17.10 13.94
N SER A 12 -11.41 -17.66 15.10
CA SER A 12 -10.72 -16.96 16.18
C SER A 12 -9.24 -16.93 15.77
N THR A 13 -8.70 -15.77 15.39
CA THR A 13 -7.26 -15.56 15.33
C THR A 13 -6.70 -15.92 16.69
N SER A 14 -6.03 -17.06 16.77
CA SER A 14 -5.32 -17.46 17.99
C SER A 14 -4.28 -16.37 18.26
N PRO A 15 -4.18 -15.80 19.48
CA PRO A 15 -3.27 -14.68 19.77
C PRO A 15 -1.79 -15.00 19.55
N ASP A 16 -1.45 -16.23 19.23
CA ASP A 16 -0.07 -16.71 19.06
C ASP A 16 0.36 -16.86 17.58
N ARG A 17 -0.53 -16.64 16.59
CA ARG A 17 -0.20 -16.80 15.16
C ARG A 17 0.02 -15.43 14.51
N PRO A 18 1.27 -15.10 14.11
CA PRO A 18 1.55 -13.79 13.55
C PRO A 18 0.96 -13.65 12.14
N VAL A 19 0.43 -12.46 11.82
CA VAL A 19 0.12 -12.04 10.45
C VAL A 19 1.41 -11.55 9.79
N LEU A 20 1.63 -11.83 8.51
CA LEU A 20 2.74 -11.25 7.76
C LEU A 20 2.29 -9.94 7.08
N ILE A 21 2.83 -8.81 7.54
CA ILE A 21 2.68 -7.51 6.89
C ILE A 21 3.86 -7.30 5.94
N HIS A 22 3.60 -6.94 4.68
CA HIS A 22 4.66 -6.64 3.73
C HIS A 22 4.48 -5.29 3.03
N ALA A 23 5.57 -4.53 2.96
CA ALA A 23 5.64 -3.20 2.39
C ALA A 23 6.95 -3.07 1.60
N LEU A 24 6.93 -3.50 0.34
CA LEU A 24 8.09 -3.45 -0.54
C LEU A 24 8.13 -2.12 -1.29
N ASP A 25 9.29 -1.46 -1.27
CA ASP A 25 9.52 -0.17 -1.93
C ASP A 25 9.92 -0.40 -3.39
N GLY A 26 8.96 -0.19 -4.30
CA GLY A 26 9.11 -0.45 -5.74
C GLY A 26 8.05 0.26 -6.57
N PHE A 27 7.20 -0.50 -7.26
CA PHE A 27 6.20 0.06 -8.18
C PHE A 27 5.00 0.73 -7.47
N LEU A 28 4.58 0.22 -6.32
CA LEU A 28 3.40 0.69 -5.57
C LEU A 28 3.80 1.55 -4.36
N THR A 29 4.54 2.65 -4.58
CA THR A 29 5.18 3.42 -3.50
C THR A 29 4.95 4.93 -3.58
N ALA A 30 3.87 5.37 -4.21
CA ALA A 30 3.53 6.78 -4.28
C ALA A 30 3.55 7.44 -2.89
N GLY A 31 4.11 8.64 -2.80
CA GLY A 31 4.20 9.38 -1.53
C GLY A 31 5.08 8.69 -0.47
N ALA A 32 5.93 7.72 -0.86
CA ALA A 32 6.69 6.86 0.04
C ALA A 32 5.84 6.20 1.15
N ALA A 33 4.51 6.12 0.97
CA ALA A 33 3.58 5.74 2.01
C ALA A 33 3.84 4.34 2.60
N PRO A 34 4.10 3.27 1.81
CA PRO A 34 4.43 1.96 2.37
C PRO A 34 5.72 1.98 3.20
N ARG A 35 6.76 2.69 2.77
CA ARG A 35 8.03 2.83 3.48
C ARG A 35 7.85 3.58 4.81
N LEU A 36 7.10 4.69 4.80
CA LEU A 36 6.78 5.45 6.00
C LEU A 36 5.95 4.62 7.00
N ALA A 37 4.96 3.86 6.52
CA ALA A 37 4.18 2.95 7.35
C ALA A 37 5.06 1.83 7.94
N ALA A 38 5.90 1.19 7.12
CA ALA A 38 6.80 0.14 7.56
C ALA A 38 7.80 0.63 8.62
N SER A 39 8.24 1.89 8.56
CA SER A 39 9.13 2.47 9.57
C SER A 39 8.48 2.53 10.96
N GLN A 40 7.15 2.72 11.04
CA GLN A 40 6.41 2.71 12.30
C GLN A 40 6.08 1.29 12.78
N LEU A 41 5.97 0.32 11.85
CA LEU A 41 5.81 -1.09 12.19
C LEU A 41 7.11 -1.71 12.70
N ARG A 42 8.26 -1.10 12.43
CA ARG A 42 9.57 -1.58 12.90
C ARG A 42 9.86 -1.03 14.30
N THR A 43 9.80 -1.88 15.32
CA THR A 43 10.02 -1.48 16.71
C THR A 43 11.49 -1.28 17.07
N GLY A 44 12.41 -1.75 16.23
CA GLY A 44 13.85 -1.77 16.49
C GLY A 44 14.29 -2.89 17.46
N LYS A 45 13.37 -3.76 17.87
CA LYS A 45 13.63 -4.92 18.75
C LYS A 45 13.27 -6.24 18.07
N GLY A 46 12.82 -6.18 16.81
CA GLY A 46 12.41 -7.35 16.03
C GLY A 46 13.53 -8.35 15.85
N GLU A 47 13.19 -9.63 15.89
CA GLU A 47 14.10 -10.74 15.60
C GLU A 47 14.08 -11.07 14.12
N VAL A 48 15.26 -11.24 13.48
CA VAL A 48 15.35 -11.67 12.09
C VAL A 48 15.03 -13.16 12.01
N VAL A 49 13.89 -13.49 11.40
CA VAL A 49 13.47 -14.88 11.17
C VAL A 49 13.90 -15.39 9.79
N ARG A 50 14.04 -14.50 8.83
CA ARG A 50 14.54 -14.84 7.49
C ARG A 50 15.36 -13.66 6.93
N ARG A 51 16.53 -13.97 6.41
CA ARG A 51 17.37 -13.04 5.64
C ARG A 51 17.47 -13.51 4.19
N PHE A 52 17.25 -12.59 3.26
CA PHE A 52 17.39 -12.88 1.84
C PHE A 52 18.79 -12.48 1.34
N ASP A 53 19.33 -13.27 0.42
CA ASP A 53 20.60 -12.99 -0.24
C ASP A 53 20.40 -11.90 -1.30
N LEU A 54 20.90 -10.72 -1.04
CA LEU A 54 20.74 -9.57 -1.91
C LEU A 54 21.62 -9.63 -3.18
N ASP A 55 22.72 -10.37 -3.15
CA ASP A 55 23.54 -10.59 -4.34
C ASP A 55 22.77 -11.33 -5.44
N GLU A 56 21.77 -12.12 -5.05
CA GLU A 56 20.90 -12.83 -5.98
C GLU A 56 19.67 -12.02 -6.39
N LEU A 57 19.24 -11.04 -5.57
CA LEU A 57 17.97 -10.35 -5.71
C LEU A 57 18.10 -8.94 -6.27
N TYR A 58 19.23 -8.23 -6.07
CA TYR A 58 19.35 -6.83 -6.42
C TYR A 58 20.34 -6.54 -7.55
N ASP A 59 19.98 -5.61 -8.41
CA ASP A 59 20.95 -4.94 -9.28
C ASP A 59 21.62 -3.77 -8.52
N PHE A 60 22.75 -4.04 -7.87
CA PHE A 60 23.53 -3.03 -7.18
C PHE A 60 24.01 -1.87 -8.06
N ARG A 61 23.96 -2.01 -9.38
CA ARG A 61 24.28 -0.92 -10.31
C ARG A 61 23.09 0.05 -10.45
N ALA A 62 21.88 -0.44 -10.33
CA ALA A 62 20.66 0.39 -10.33
C ALA A 62 20.41 1.02 -8.94
N ARG A 63 20.81 0.32 -7.87
CA ARG A 63 20.60 0.72 -6.47
C ARG A 63 21.92 0.69 -5.72
N ARG A 64 22.79 1.68 -5.94
CA ARG A 64 24.12 1.71 -5.29
C ARG A 64 23.99 2.07 -3.82
N PRO A 65 24.36 1.18 -2.88
CA PRO A 65 24.48 1.55 -1.47
C PRO A 65 25.51 2.67 -1.30
N PHE A 66 25.28 3.51 -0.31
CA PHE A 66 26.24 4.57 -0.03
C PHE A 66 27.42 4.04 0.79
N ILE A 67 28.57 4.67 0.56
CA ILE A 67 29.80 4.46 1.31
C ILE A 67 30.52 5.80 1.44
N THR A 68 31.02 6.10 2.61
CA THR A 68 31.75 7.35 2.86
C THR A 68 33.21 7.21 2.47
N PHE A 69 33.72 8.11 1.62
CA PHE A 69 35.13 8.23 1.37
C PHE A 69 35.69 9.36 2.25
N GLN A 70 36.54 9.01 3.22
CA GLN A 70 37.16 9.98 4.13
C GLN A 70 38.67 10.01 3.90
N SER A 71 39.14 11.16 3.39
CA SER A 71 40.57 11.46 3.13
C SER A 71 41.22 10.46 2.17
N ASP A 72 41.47 9.20 2.57
CA ASP A 72 42.27 8.22 1.85
C ASP A 72 41.69 6.77 1.93
N HIS A 73 40.56 6.61 2.61
CA HIS A 73 39.92 5.30 2.79
C HIS A 73 38.38 5.37 2.76
N TYR A 74 37.74 4.21 2.53
CA TYR A 74 36.30 4.06 2.62
C TYR A 74 35.88 3.59 4.00
N GLN A 75 34.77 4.14 4.50
CA GLN A 75 34.13 3.77 5.77
C GLN A 75 32.61 3.94 5.68
N ASP A 76 31.89 3.53 6.73
CA ASP A 76 30.44 3.72 6.89
C ASP A 76 29.64 3.22 5.66
N TYR A 77 29.90 1.96 5.27
CA TYR A 77 29.11 1.31 4.22
C TYR A 77 27.69 1.04 4.72
N GLU A 78 26.72 1.58 4.02
CA GLU A 78 25.30 1.32 4.27
C GLU A 78 24.92 -0.04 3.69
N ASP A 79 25.08 -1.09 4.50
CA ASP A 79 24.81 -2.47 4.09
C ASP A 79 23.29 -2.67 3.91
N PRO A 80 22.79 -2.89 2.69
CA PRO A 80 21.36 -3.10 2.48
C PRO A 80 20.90 -4.44 3.06
N SER A 81 19.66 -4.49 3.53
CA SER A 81 19.06 -5.73 4.00
C SER A 81 17.63 -5.88 3.51
N LEU A 82 17.21 -7.12 3.28
CA LEU A 82 15.83 -7.49 3.05
C LEU A 82 15.54 -8.70 3.93
N ASP A 83 14.90 -8.45 5.04
CA ASP A 83 14.67 -9.42 6.09
C ASP A 83 13.17 -9.53 6.41
N ILE A 84 12.75 -10.71 6.85
CA ILE A 84 11.49 -10.85 7.58
C ILE A 84 11.81 -10.80 9.06
N LEU A 85 11.17 -9.88 9.77
CA LEU A 85 11.33 -9.65 11.21
C LEU A 85 10.10 -10.15 11.96
N LEU A 86 10.30 -10.83 13.07
CA LEU A 86 9.26 -11.05 14.07
C LEU A 86 9.24 -9.85 15.01
N GLU A 87 8.21 -9.07 14.93
CA GLU A 87 7.96 -7.87 15.72
C GLU A 87 6.82 -8.11 16.71
N HIS A 88 6.71 -7.23 17.70
CA HIS A 88 5.61 -7.25 18.68
C HIS A 88 5.08 -5.84 18.84
N ASP A 89 3.76 -5.71 18.91
CA ASP A 89 3.10 -4.45 19.21
C ASP A 89 3.24 -4.05 20.70
N GLN A 90 2.63 -2.92 21.09
CA GLN A 90 2.69 -2.45 22.50
C GLN A 90 2.00 -3.41 23.50
N ALA A 91 1.06 -4.23 23.04
CA ALA A 91 0.40 -5.24 23.85
C ALA A 91 1.15 -6.59 23.90
N GLY A 92 2.21 -6.74 23.10
CA GLY A 92 2.96 -7.97 22.94
C GLY A 92 2.39 -8.91 21.87
N THR A 93 1.47 -8.44 21.02
CA THR A 93 0.90 -9.22 19.92
C THR A 93 1.96 -9.40 18.83
N PRO A 94 2.30 -10.65 18.43
CA PRO A 94 3.32 -10.89 17.41
C PRO A 94 2.80 -10.61 16.01
N TYR A 95 3.65 -10.07 15.15
CA TYR A 95 3.45 -9.98 13.71
C TYR A 95 4.79 -10.10 12.98
N LEU A 96 4.75 -10.59 11.74
CA LEU A 96 5.90 -10.63 10.86
C LEU A 96 5.90 -9.39 9.98
N LEU A 97 7.07 -8.77 9.81
CA LEU A 97 7.25 -7.60 8.95
C LEU A 97 8.30 -7.88 7.88
N LEU A 98 7.90 -7.78 6.61
CA LEU A 98 8.78 -7.76 5.45
C LEU A 98 8.77 -6.37 4.85
N ALA A 99 9.87 -5.62 4.98
CA ALA A 99 9.97 -4.27 4.46
C ALA A 99 11.37 -3.98 3.94
N GLY A 100 11.43 -3.36 2.79
CA GLY A 100 12.66 -2.98 2.10
C GLY A 100 12.42 -2.79 0.61
N PRO A 101 13.48 -2.56 -0.18
CA PRO A 101 13.34 -2.43 -1.62
C PRO A 101 12.80 -3.71 -2.28
N GLU A 102 11.97 -3.52 -3.31
CA GLU A 102 11.48 -4.61 -4.15
C GLU A 102 12.63 -5.31 -4.87
N PRO A 103 12.71 -6.66 -4.89
CA PRO A 103 13.71 -7.38 -5.67
C PRO A 103 13.68 -7.06 -7.16
N ASP A 104 14.87 -6.93 -7.78
CA ASP A 104 15.01 -6.75 -9.23
C ASP A 104 14.95 -8.09 -9.97
N PHE A 105 15.38 -9.18 -9.31
CA PHE A 105 15.53 -10.51 -9.89
C PHE A 105 14.90 -11.60 -9.03
N ARG A 106 14.70 -12.79 -9.62
CA ARG A 106 14.33 -14.03 -8.94
C ARG A 106 13.05 -13.95 -8.11
N TRP A 107 12.06 -13.26 -8.60
CA TRP A 107 10.79 -13.02 -7.91
C TRP A 107 10.11 -14.31 -7.42
N GLU A 108 10.10 -15.37 -8.26
CA GLU A 108 9.48 -16.64 -7.87
C GLU A 108 10.23 -17.29 -6.70
N SER A 109 11.57 -17.30 -6.71
CA SER A 109 12.38 -17.85 -5.60
C SER A 109 12.21 -17.02 -4.32
N PHE A 110 12.08 -15.71 -4.45
CA PHE A 110 11.81 -14.82 -3.33
C PHE A 110 10.44 -15.12 -2.70
N ILE A 111 9.40 -15.28 -3.52
CA ILE A 111 8.05 -15.63 -3.08
C ILE A 111 8.03 -17.03 -2.44
N ASP A 112 8.78 -17.99 -2.98
CA ASP A 112 8.92 -19.30 -2.36
C ASP A 112 9.55 -19.21 -0.96
N GLY A 113 10.60 -18.39 -0.81
CA GLY A 113 11.22 -18.14 0.49
C GLY A 113 10.29 -17.47 1.51
N ILE A 114 9.38 -16.59 1.07
CA ILE A 114 8.33 -16.05 1.93
C ILE A 114 7.32 -17.15 2.29
N GLY A 115 6.95 -18.01 1.34
CA GLY A 115 6.07 -19.14 1.56
C GLY A 115 6.58 -20.11 2.62
N GLU A 116 7.89 -20.38 2.65
CA GLU A 116 8.53 -21.19 3.71
C GLU A 116 8.29 -20.59 5.11
N VAL A 117 8.42 -19.26 5.26
CA VAL A 117 8.15 -18.56 6.53
C VAL A 117 6.66 -18.60 6.89
N VAL A 118 5.80 -18.42 5.89
CA VAL A 118 4.32 -18.51 6.09
C VAL A 118 3.93 -19.89 6.63
N GLU A 119 4.54 -20.96 6.10
CA GLU A 119 4.31 -22.33 6.59
C GLU A 119 4.92 -22.56 7.98
N GLU A 120 6.15 -22.11 8.21
CA GLU A 120 6.87 -22.27 9.48
C GLU A 120 6.14 -21.62 10.65
N PHE A 121 5.63 -20.39 10.47
CA PHE A 121 4.94 -19.63 11.50
C PHE A 121 3.41 -19.84 11.50
N ASP A 122 2.89 -20.74 10.65
CA ASP A 122 1.45 -20.97 10.49
C ASP A 122 0.66 -19.66 10.31
N VAL A 123 1.19 -18.78 9.43
CA VAL A 123 0.66 -17.44 9.16
C VAL A 123 -0.77 -17.51 8.61
N PRO A 124 -1.78 -16.95 9.30
CA PRO A 124 -3.17 -17.04 8.86
C PRO A 124 -3.49 -16.11 7.70
N LEU A 125 -2.75 -15.02 7.56
CA LEU A 125 -2.98 -13.99 6.55
C LEU A 125 -1.67 -13.26 6.22
N THR A 126 -1.45 -12.98 4.93
CA THR A 126 -0.47 -11.99 4.50
C THR A 126 -1.18 -10.70 4.09
N LEU A 127 -0.64 -9.54 4.51
CA LEU A 127 -1.24 -8.23 4.27
C LEU A 127 -0.25 -7.28 3.60
N GLY A 128 -0.49 -6.98 2.32
CA GLY A 128 0.34 -6.06 1.53
C GLY A 128 -0.05 -4.60 1.73
N LEU A 129 0.95 -3.71 1.81
CA LEU A 129 0.76 -2.27 1.84
C LEU A 129 1.32 -1.65 0.57
N GLY A 130 0.49 -0.93 -0.16
CA GLY A 130 0.86 -0.26 -1.40
C GLY A 130 0.28 1.15 -1.49
N ALA A 131 0.78 1.93 -2.45
CA ALA A 131 0.30 3.28 -2.73
C ALA A 131 0.39 3.59 -4.22
N VAL A 132 -0.64 4.24 -4.77
CA VAL A 132 -0.70 4.62 -6.18
C VAL A 132 -1.03 6.09 -6.35
N PRO A 133 -0.45 6.78 -7.36
CA PRO A 133 -0.84 8.14 -7.66
C PRO A 133 -2.23 8.16 -8.29
N MET A 134 -3.10 9.05 -7.79
CA MET A 134 -4.48 9.20 -8.26
C MET A 134 -4.86 10.68 -8.40
N GLY A 135 -5.91 10.96 -9.16
CA GLY A 135 -6.50 12.29 -9.28
C GLY A 135 -7.36 12.65 -8.08
N VAL A 136 -6.78 12.64 -6.88
CA VAL A 136 -7.44 12.96 -5.61
C VAL A 136 -6.79 14.19 -4.97
N PRO A 137 -7.52 15.02 -4.21
CA PRO A 137 -6.96 16.15 -3.49
C PRO A 137 -6.41 15.73 -2.12
N HIS A 138 -5.40 16.43 -1.61
CA HIS A 138 -4.87 16.22 -0.27
C HIS A 138 -5.81 16.77 0.85
N THR A 139 -6.76 17.61 0.49
CA THR A 139 -7.75 18.23 1.39
C THR A 139 -8.95 17.34 1.73
N ARG A 140 -8.98 16.13 1.20
CA ARG A 140 -10.02 15.13 1.49
C ARG A 140 -9.39 13.88 2.11
N PRO A 141 -10.20 13.06 2.84
CA PRO A 141 -9.71 11.82 3.42
C PRO A 141 -9.03 10.91 2.39
N ALA A 142 -7.91 10.30 2.75
CA ALA A 142 -7.22 9.36 1.88
C ALA A 142 -8.08 8.12 1.64
N MET A 143 -8.30 7.78 0.38
CA MET A 143 -9.02 6.57 0.00
C MET A 143 -8.08 5.37 -0.05
N ILE A 144 -8.61 4.20 0.29
CA ILE A 144 -7.90 2.92 0.21
C ILE A 144 -8.72 1.96 -0.66
N THR A 145 -8.05 1.32 -1.62
CA THR A 145 -8.56 0.13 -2.30
C THR A 145 -8.09 -1.09 -1.54
N ALA A 146 -9.02 -1.93 -1.09
CA ALA A 146 -8.74 -3.23 -0.52
C ALA A 146 -8.87 -4.32 -1.59
N HIS A 147 -7.99 -5.30 -1.56
CA HIS A 147 -8.03 -6.47 -2.44
C HIS A 147 -7.62 -7.72 -1.67
N GLY A 148 -7.84 -8.90 -2.25
CA GLY A 148 -7.48 -10.15 -1.59
C GLY A 148 -7.61 -11.36 -2.50
N SER A 149 -6.97 -12.45 -2.11
CA SER A 149 -6.96 -13.72 -2.82
C SER A 149 -8.34 -14.38 -2.93
N ARG A 150 -9.28 -13.94 -2.10
CA ARG A 150 -10.72 -14.33 -2.14
C ARG A 150 -11.60 -13.17 -1.63
N PRO A 151 -12.87 -13.08 -2.08
CA PRO A 151 -13.75 -11.94 -1.77
C PRO A 151 -13.94 -11.69 -0.26
N GLU A 152 -13.96 -12.74 0.56
CA GLU A 152 -14.18 -12.66 2.00
C GLU A 152 -13.07 -11.94 2.76
N LEU A 153 -11.89 -11.81 2.14
CA LEU A 153 -10.76 -11.09 2.70
C LEU A 153 -10.81 -9.57 2.43
N VAL A 154 -11.72 -9.14 1.55
CA VAL A 154 -11.91 -7.71 1.25
C VAL A 154 -12.85 -7.10 2.30
N ASP A 155 -12.27 -6.53 3.35
CA ASP A 155 -12.96 -6.00 4.52
C ASP A 155 -13.52 -4.58 4.34
N ARG A 156 -13.21 -3.93 3.22
CA ARG A 156 -13.65 -2.57 2.90
C ARG A 156 -14.35 -2.53 1.55
N LYS A 157 -15.40 -1.74 1.46
CA LYS A 157 -16.07 -1.54 0.17
C LYS A 157 -15.24 -0.61 -0.70
N ASN A 158 -14.74 -1.12 -1.81
CA ASN A 158 -14.11 -0.30 -2.83
C ASN A 158 -15.14 0.62 -3.47
N LEU A 159 -14.78 1.90 -3.66
CA LEU A 159 -15.67 2.88 -4.28
C LEU A 159 -15.78 2.72 -5.80
N TRP A 160 -14.90 1.93 -6.39
CA TRP A 160 -14.92 1.68 -7.83
C TRP A 160 -14.71 0.19 -8.12
N SER A 161 -15.25 -0.25 -9.25
CA SER A 161 -15.06 -1.60 -9.76
C SER A 161 -14.73 -1.49 -11.24
N ALA A 162 -13.53 -1.88 -11.62
CA ALA A 162 -13.08 -1.88 -13.00
C ALA A 162 -12.11 -3.03 -13.23
N GLU A 163 -12.12 -3.56 -14.45
CA GLU A 163 -11.06 -4.45 -14.92
C GLU A 163 -9.94 -3.58 -15.50
N VAL A 164 -8.76 -3.61 -14.85
CA VAL A 164 -7.61 -2.82 -15.26
C VAL A 164 -6.39 -3.71 -15.40
N ARG A 165 -5.70 -3.62 -16.54
CA ARG A 165 -4.43 -4.28 -16.75
C ARG A 165 -3.29 -3.37 -16.29
N VAL A 166 -2.56 -3.80 -15.26
CA VAL A 166 -1.45 -3.04 -14.67
C VAL A 166 -0.12 -3.82 -14.78
N PRO A 167 1.02 -3.14 -14.76
CA PRO A 167 2.30 -3.81 -14.58
C PRO A 167 2.32 -4.57 -13.24
N SER A 168 2.92 -5.77 -13.23
CA SER A 168 3.06 -6.55 -12.01
C SER A 168 4.15 -5.97 -11.12
N SER A 169 3.92 -6.01 -9.80
CA SER A 169 4.94 -5.88 -8.77
C SER A 169 5.18 -7.23 -8.10
N VAL A 170 6.26 -7.35 -7.33
CA VAL A 170 6.49 -8.57 -6.51
C VAL A 170 5.35 -8.77 -5.52
N GLN A 171 4.79 -7.71 -4.94
CA GLN A 171 3.65 -7.80 -4.02
C GLN A 171 2.40 -8.36 -4.71
N SER A 172 2.06 -7.88 -5.91
CA SER A 172 0.92 -8.40 -6.66
C SER A 172 1.13 -9.83 -7.13
N LEU A 173 2.35 -10.18 -7.51
CA LEU A 173 2.70 -11.56 -7.88
C LEU A 173 2.65 -12.48 -6.65
N LEU A 174 3.12 -12.04 -5.48
CA LEU A 174 3.05 -12.79 -4.23
C LEU A 174 1.61 -13.14 -3.88
N GLU A 175 0.70 -12.16 -3.86
CA GLU A 175 -0.73 -12.40 -3.60
C GLU A 175 -1.31 -13.39 -4.62
N TYR A 176 -1.03 -13.21 -5.90
CA TYR A 176 -1.48 -14.11 -6.96
C TYR A 176 -0.99 -15.55 -6.77
N ARG A 177 0.31 -15.74 -6.42
CA ARG A 177 0.89 -17.06 -6.15
C ARG A 177 0.33 -17.69 -4.88
N PHE A 178 0.12 -16.90 -3.84
CA PHE A 178 -0.46 -17.37 -2.59
C PHE A 178 -1.91 -17.81 -2.79
N ALA A 179 -2.70 -17.05 -3.55
CA ALA A 179 -4.04 -17.46 -3.96
C ALA A 179 -4.04 -18.85 -4.65
N GLN A 180 -3.10 -19.10 -5.56
CA GLN A 180 -2.96 -20.40 -6.24
C GLN A 180 -2.58 -21.54 -5.28
N ARG A 181 -1.90 -21.23 -4.18
CA ARG A 181 -1.48 -22.18 -3.13
C ARG A 181 -2.54 -22.35 -2.02
N GLY A 182 -3.63 -21.58 -2.06
CA GLY A 182 -4.67 -21.58 -1.02
C GLY A 182 -4.23 -20.88 0.27
N ILE A 183 -3.22 -19.99 0.19
CA ILE A 183 -2.78 -19.13 1.28
C ILE A 183 -3.57 -17.83 1.21
N ASP A 184 -4.12 -17.40 2.34
CA ASP A 184 -4.87 -16.16 2.43
C ASP A 184 -3.94 -14.95 2.32
N ALA A 185 -4.19 -14.13 1.29
CA ALA A 185 -3.46 -12.89 1.04
C ALA A 185 -4.42 -11.75 0.76
N ALA A 186 -4.15 -10.59 1.35
CA ALA A 186 -4.90 -9.37 1.16
C ALA A 186 -3.96 -8.18 1.04
N GLY A 187 -4.48 -7.03 0.61
CA GLY A 187 -3.68 -5.83 0.53
C GLY A 187 -4.51 -4.56 0.58
N TYR A 188 -3.86 -3.49 0.96
CA TYR A 188 -4.35 -2.13 0.95
C TYR A 188 -3.50 -1.27 0.04
N VAL A 189 -4.14 -0.58 -0.90
CA VAL A 189 -3.50 0.39 -1.78
C VAL A 189 -4.11 1.76 -1.49
N VAL A 190 -3.33 2.64 -0.86
CA VAL A 190 -3.77 4.00 -0.59
C VAL A 190 -3.62 4.87 -1.83
N HIS A 191 -4.59 5.77 -2.04
CA HIS A 191 -4.58 6.73 -3.13
C HIS A 191 -3.86 7.99 -2.70
N VAL A 192 -2.77 8.31 -3.37
CA VAL A 192 -1.95 9.49 -3.14
C VAL A 192 -2.24 10.53 -4.23
N PRO A 193 -2.43 11.81 -3.89
CA PRO A 193 -2.51 12.87 -4.88
C PRO A 193 -1.34 12.78 -5.86
N HIS A 194 -1.61 12.76 -7.17
CA HIS A 194 -0.58 12.55 -8.19
C HIS A 194 0.56 13.57 -8.11
N TYR A 195 0.27 14.80 -7.68
CA TYR A 195 1.27 15.87 -7.49
C TYR A 195 2.14 15.69 -6.23
N LEU A 196 1.80 14.73 -5.34
CA LEU A 196 2.59 14.36 -4.16
C LEU A 196 3.23 12.97 -4.29
N ALA A 197 3.12 12.34 -5.46
CA ALA A 197 3.59 10.96 -5.64
C ALA A 197 5.11 10.76 -5.44
N GLN A 198 5.90 11.83 -5.65
CA GLN A 198 7.37 11.78 -5.58
C GLN A 198 7.96 12.39 -4.31
N VAL A 199 7.12 12.83 -3.38
CA VAL A 199 7.54 13.37 -2.07
C VAL A 199 6.97 12.53 -0.95
N ASP A 200 7.59 12.57 0.22
CA ASP A 200 7.07 11.89 1.40
C ASP A 200 5.70 12.48 1.77
N TYR A 201 4.68 11.63 1.83
CA TYR A 201 3.30 12.02 2.15
C TYR A 201 2.76 11.25 3.35
N PRO A 202 3.02 11.72 4.59
CA PRO A 202 2.65 11.05 5.83
C PRO A 202 1.17 10.71 5.96
N THR A 203 0.28 11.53 5.38
CA THR A 203 -1.18 11.29 5.40
C THR A 203 -1.55 9.92 4.83
N ALA A 204 -0.92 9.52 3.73
CA ALA A 204 -1.17 8.22 3.13
C ALA A 204 -0.65 7.07 3.99
N ALA A 205 0.51 7.26 4.62
CA ALA A 205 1.08 6.26 5.53
C ALA A 205 0.23 6.10 6.81
N VAL A 206 -0.27 7.20 7.38
CA VAL A 206 -1.22 7.16 8.51
C VAL A 206 -2.48 6.40 8.13
N ALA A 207 -3.05 6.65 6.95
CA ALA A 207 -4.23 5.93 6.48
C ALA A 207 -3.99 4.43 6.33
N LEU A 208 -2.81 4.00 5.84
CA LEU A 208 -2.43 2.59 5.79
C LEU A 208 -2.34 1.98 7.19
N LEU A 209 -1.69 2.67 8.14
CA LEU A 209 -1.55 2.18 9.52
C LEU A 209 -2.91 2.09 10.23
N ASP A 210 -3.78 3.09 10.06
CA ASP A 210 -5.15 3.05 10.58
C ASP A 210 -5.90 1.81 10.03
N ALA A 211 -5.75 1.51 8.74
CA ALA A 211 -6.35 0.33 8.13
C ALA A 211 -5.77 -0.99 8.68
N VAL A 212 -4.47 -1.04 8.94
CA VAL A 212 -3.80 -2.19 9.58
C VAL A 212 -4.32 -2.39 11.00
N VAL A 213 -4.37 -1.31 11.79
CA VAL A 213 -4.89 -1.33 13.16
C VAL A 213 -6.34 -1.79 13.21
N ASP A 214 -7.20 -1.23 12.35
CA ASP A 214 -8.62 -1.59 12.28
C ASP A 214 -8.81 -3.07 11.96
N ARG A 215 -7.99 -3.63 11.06
CA ARG A 215 -8.11 -5.03 10.63
C ARG A 215 -7.52 -6.03 11.61
N LEU A 216 -6.31 -5.73 12.13
CA LEU A 216 -5.53 -6.69 12.90
C LEU A 216 -5.64 -6.48 14.42
N GLY A 217 -6.20 -5.35 14.86
CA GLY A 217 -6.31 -5.01 16.28
C GLY A 217 -4.97 -4.70 16.96
N LEU A 218 -3.91 -4.41 16.18
CA LEU A 218 -2.59 -4.11 16.70
C LEU A 218 -2.57 -2.78 17.47
N GLN A 219 -1.79 -2.73 18.54
CA GLN A 219 -1.53 -1.52 19.30
C GLN A 219 -0.18 -0.91 18.90
N LEU A 220 -0.23 0.00 17.92
CA LEU A 220 0.94 0.64 17.33
C LEU A 220 1.08 2.08 17.82
N ASP A 221 2.32 2.54 17.99
CA ASP A 221 2.63 3.94 18.24
C ASP A 221 3.15 4.60 16.96
N TYR A 222 2.38 5.53 16.42
CA TYR A 222 2.74 6.35 15.27
C TYR A 222 2.34 7.82 15.43
N ASP A 223 2.34 8.31 16.67
CA ASP A 223 2.03 9.69 16.98
C ASP A 223 3.02 10.67 16.32
N SER A 224 4.29 10.29 16.20
CA SER A 224 5.30 11.06 15.47
C SER A 224 4.96 11.23 14.00
N LEU A 225 4.44 10.18 13.34
CA LEU A 225 3.99 10.25 11.96
C LEU A 225 2.72 11.10 11.81
N ARG A 226 1.80 11.06 12.78
CA ARG A 226 0.62 11.97 12.82
C ARG A 226 1.04 13.43 12.99
N ALA A 227 2.06 13.71 13.79
CA ALA A 227 2.61 15.06 13.90
C ALA A 227 3.22 15.53 12.57
N ALA A 228 4.04 14.71 11.93
CA ALA A 228 4.63 14.97 10.61
C ALA A 228 3.55 15.17 9.52
N GLN A 229 2.41 14.47 9.62
CA GLN A 229 1.25 14.69 8.74
C GLN A 229 0.76 16.13 8.80
N GLY A 230 0.60 16.69 10.00
CA GLY A 230 0.14 18.08 10.18
C GLY A 230 1.11 19.10 9.58
N GLU A 231 2.42 18.88 9.78
CA GLU A 231 3.46 19.75 9.22
C GLU A 231 3.49 19.68 7.69
N ALA A 232 3.44 18.46 7.12
CA ALA A 232 3.43 18.25 5.67
C ALA A 232 2.20 18.89 4.99
N ILE A 233 1.01 18.78 5.58
CA ILE A 233 -0.20 19.41 5.04
C ILE A 233 -0.04 20.93 4.99
N ALA A 234 0.45 21.55 6.07
CA ALA A 234 0.65 23.00 6.10
C ALA A 234 1.66 23.49 5.04
N GLU A 235 2.73 22.72 4.83
CA GLU A 235 3.72 23.01 3.78
C GLU A 235 3.12 22.88 2.37
N ILE A 236 2.33 21.83 2.12
CA ILE A 236 1.65 21.60 0.83
C ILE A 236 0.67 22.74 0.53
N GLU A 237 -0.14 23.16 1.52
CA GLU A 237 -1.09 24.26 1.37
C GLU A 237 -0.39 25.57 1.02
N GLN A 238 0.75 25.86 1.68
CA GLN A 238 1.56 27.03 1.37
C GLN A 238 2.12 26.97 -0.06
N GLN A 239 2.66 25.84 -0.48
CA GLN A 239 3.21 25.68 -1.84
C GLN A 239 2.14 25.83 -2.93
N ILE A 240 0.92 25.35 -2.69
CA ILE A 240 -0.20 25.49 -3.64
C ILE A 240 -0.64 26.96 -3.74
N ALA A 241 -0.72 27.66 -2.61
CA ALA A 241 -1.06 29.09 -2.59
C ALA A 241 -0.01 29.93 -3.34
N ASP A 242 1.28 29.62 -3.19
CA ASP A 242 2.39 30.33 -3.85
C ASP A 242 2.43 30.09 -5.38
N GLN A 243 1.83 29.00 -5.87
CA GLN A 243 1.84 28.60 -7.29
C GLN A 243 0.52 28.82 -8.02
N ASP A 244 -0.43 29.58 -7.45
CA ASP A 244 -1.80 29.77 -8.01
C ASP A 244 -2.52 28.43 -8.32
N GLY A 245 -2.21 27.37 -7.59
CA GLY A 245 -2.73 26.01 -7.77
C GLY A 245 -4.16 25.77 -7.31
N GLU A 246 -4.81 26.78 -6.72
CA GLU A 246 -6.15 26.67 -6.11
C GLU A 246 -7.22 26.19 -7.09
N ASN A 247 -7.18 26.61 -8.36
CA ASN A 247 -8.15 26.19 -9.38
C ASN A 247 -8.05 24.69 -9.70
N VAL A 248 -6.82 24.14 -9.75
CA VAL A 248 -6.59 22.71 -9.97
C VAL A 248 -7.07 21.90 -8.78
N LEU A 249 -6.77 22.38 -7.56
CA LEU A 249 -7.20 21.73 -6.34
C LEU A 249 -8.73 21.70 -6.23
N SER A 250 -9.41 22.81 -6.49
CA SER A 250 -10.88 22.89 -6.50
C SER A 250 -11.50 21.89 -7.48
N GLY A 251 -10.93 21.74 -8.68
CA GLY A 251 -11.39 20.73 -9.65
C GLY A 251 -11.26 19.30 -9.14
N LEU A 252 -10.15 18.97 -8.45
CA LEU A 252 -9.95 17.66 -7.84
C LEU A 252 -10.92 17.42 -6.66
N GLU A 253 -11.21 18.45 -5.87
CA GLU A 253 -12.18 18.39 -4.78
C GLU A 253 -13.59 18.10 -5.29
N GLU A 254 -14.02 18.83 -6.31
CA GLU A 254 -15.34 18.64 -6.93
C GLU A 254 -15.47 17.21 -7.50
N GLN A 255 -14.43 16.72 -8.16
CA GLN A 255 -14.40 15.36 -8.70
C GLN A 255 -14.46 14.30 -7.59
N TYR A 256 -13.67 14.47 -6.52
CA TYR A 256 -13.68 13.58 -5.37
C TYR A 256 -15.06 13.56 -4.69
N ASP A 257 -15.64 14.74 -4.42
CA ASP A 257 -16.92 14.87 -3.77
C ASP A 257 -18.08 14.33 -4.63
N ALA A 258 -18.00 14.44 -5.96
CA ALA A 258 -18.96 13.85 -6.88
C ALA A 258 -18.86 12.32 -6.88
N PHE A 259 -17.63 11.80 -6.91
CA PHE A 259 -17.36 10.36 -6.91
C PHE A 259 -17.84 9.69 -5.62
N THR A 260 -17.52 10.28 -4.47
CA THR A 260 -17.93 9.73 -3.16
C THR A 260 -19.44 9.82 -2.94
N ARG A 261 -20.11 10.87 -3.43
CA ARG A 261 -21.58 10.96 -3.41
C ARG A 261 -22.24 9.92 -4.32
N GLY A 262 -21.70 9.69 -5.50
CA GLY A 262 -22.21 8.66 -6.42
C GLY A 262 -22.09 7.26 -5.82
N ALA A 263 -20.96 6.94 -5.19
CA ALA A 263 -20.74 5.69 -4.48
C ALA A 263 -21.70 5.52 -3.27
N ALA A 264 -21.98 6.61 -2.53
CA ALA A 264 -22.93 6.59 -1.41
C ALA A 264 -24.38 6.40 -1.88
N GLN A 265 -24.75 7.00 -3.03
CA GLN A 265 -26.09 6.79 -3.62
C GLN A 265 -26.27 5.37 -4.13
N SER A 266 -25.23 4.74 -4.69
CA SER A 266 -25.27 3.32 -5.09
C SER A 266 -25.44 2.36 -3.91
N LEU A 267 -25.11 2.79 -2.68
CA LEU A 267 -25.39 2.02 -1.45
C LEU A 267 -26.87 2.06 -1.03
N LEU A 268 -27.63 3.06 -1.49
CA LEU A 268 -29.04 3.24 -1.17
C LEU A 268 -29.99 2.71 -2.27
N ALA A 269 -29.44 2.45 -3.47
CA ALA A 269 -30.20 1.94 -4.63
C ALA A 269 -29.72 0.54 -4.98
N GLU A 270 -30.37 -0.47 -4.43
CA GLU A 270 -30.07 -1.89 -4.74
C GLU A 270 -30.40 -2.31 -6.18
N ASP A 271 -30.84 -1.41 -7.09
CA ASP A 271 -31.39 -1.78 -8.41
C ASP A 271 -31.00 -0.89 -9.60
N GLU A 272 -30.02 -0.02 -9.53
CA GLU A 272 -29.55 0.70 -10.73
C GLU A 272 -28.12 0.30 -11.12
N SER A 273 -27.98 -0.19 -12.37
CA SER A 273 -26.72 -0.60 -12.97
C SER A 273 -25.66 0.52 -12.89
N ILE A 274 -24.54 0.24 -12.25
CA ILE A 274 -23.37 1.11 -12.22
C ILE A 274 -22.94 1.38 -13.68
N PRO A 275 -22.70 2.65 -14.10
CA PRO A 275 -22.21 2.94 -15.43
C PRO A 275 -20.93 2.17 -15.72
N SER A 276 -20.85 1.54 -16.87
CA SER A 276 -19.66 0.82 -17.33
C SER A 276 -18.46 1.77 -17.49
N GLY A 277 -17.23 1.24 -17.45
CA GLY A 277 -16.03 2.04 -17.67
C GLY A 277 -16.07 2.83 -18.99
N ASP A 278 -16.75 2.30 -20.01
CA ASP A 278 -16.95 2.96 -21.30
C ASP A 278 -17.93 4.14 -21.19
N GLU A 279 -18.96 4.02 -20.38
CA GLU A 279 -19.93 5.12 -20.14
C GLU A 279 -19.30 6.24 -19.31
N LEU A 280 -18.42 5.93 -18.37
CA LEU A 280 -17.63 6.91 -17.63
C LEU A 280 -16.62 7.62 -18.54
N ALA A 281 -15.95 6.89 -19.44
CA ALA A 281 -15.04 7.46 -20.44
C ALA A 281 -15.79 8.39 -21.40
N ASP A 282 -16.97 8.00 -21.87
CA ASP A 282 -17.85 8.79 -22.74
C ASP A 282 -18.35 10.08 -22.05
N GLN A 283 -18.66 10.01 -20.75
CA GLN A 283 -19.03 11.20 -19.96
C GLN A 283 -17.84 12.14 -19.79
N PHE A 284 -16.65 11.60 -19.59
CA PHE A 284 -15.40 12.36 -19.47
C PHE A 284 -15.02 13.05 -20.79
N GLU A 285 -15.15 12.37 -21.93
CA GLU A 285 -14.94 12.98 -23.25
C GLU A 285 -15.94 14.09 -23.54
N LYS A 286 -17.20 13.90 -23.19
CA LYS A 286 -18.24 14.94 -23.33
C LYS A 286 -18.00 16.15 -22.44
N PHE A 287 -17.47 15.94 -21.24
CA PHE A 287 -17.08 17.01 -20.33
C PHE A 287 -15.90 17.82 -20.89
N LEU A 288 -14.84 17.16 -21.35
CA LEU A 288 -13.68 17.81 -21.97
C LEU A 288 -14.05 18.56 -23.26
N ALA A 289 -14.98 18.01 -24.06
CA ALA A 289 -15.46 18.66 -25.25
C ALA A 289 -16.31 19.95 -24.98
N ARG A 290 -16.99 19.96 -23.81
CA ARG A 290 -17.71 21.17 -23.36
C ARG A 290 -16.77 22.25 -22.84
N GLN A 291 -15.72 21.89 -22.12
CA GLN A 291 -14.70 22.85 -21.68
C GLN A 291 -13.99 23.51 -22.87
N ARG A 292 -13.54 22.73 -23.85
CA ARG A 292 -12.92 23.29 -25.07
C ARG A 292 -13.82 24.29 -25.83
N LYS A 293 -15.13 24.07 -25.81
CA LYS A 293 -16.09 24.98 -26.41
C LYS A 293 -16.33 26.29 -25.65
N ASN A 294 -16.07 26.27 -24.32
CA ASN A 294 -16.19 27.47 -23.49
C ASN A 294 -14.92 28.33 -23.56
N ASP A 295 -13.75 27.72 -23.79
CA ASP A 295 -12.47 28.42 -23.91
C ASP A 295 -12.29 29.09 -25.32
N GLU A 296 -13.13 28.72 -26.30
CA GLU A 296 -13.13 29.33 -27.65
C GLU A 296 -14.17 30.48 -27.82
N ARG A 297 -14.81 30.92 -26.74
CA ARG A 297 -15.76 32.06 -26.74
C ARG A 297 -15.24 33.20 -25.88
#